data_1ef324b9d1984117d752fbe61bb57ad5
#
_entry.id   1ef324b9d1984117d752fbe61bb57ad5
#
_cell.length_a   1.000
_cell.length_b   1.000
_cell.length_c   1.000
_cell.angle_alpha   90.00
_cell.angle_beta   90.00
_cell.angle_gamma   90.00
#
_symmetry.space_group_name_H-M   'P 1'
#
loop_
_entity.id
_entity.type
_entity.pdbx_description
1 polymer ?
#
loop_
_entity_poly.entity_id
_entity_poly.type
_entity_poly.pdbx_seq_one_letter_code
_entity_poly.pdbx_strand_id
1 'polypeptide(L)'
;SENMLSDIKEGHTLIATDGQAIGKVNGLTVLHIGDTSFGTPARITATVYAGADGVIDVEREAELGKAIHSKGVMLLTGYLGNKYAQQFSLTLSANIAIEQSYGYIDGDSASLAELCALISAITSLPISQSIALTGSINQHGDVQAIGGVNEKIEGFFKLCKMRGLTGEQGVIIPKSNQVNLVLDDEILNAVEQGKFNIYAVETVDQALNLLMDIEAGELIDDVYPESSVNGIALARLKEIADIVNGDNEDDADDELENEKREDEKN
;
A
#
# COMPACT_ATOMS: atom_id res chain seq x y z
N SER A 1 1.47 21.22 13.87
CA SER A 1 2.49 20.62 12.98
C SER A 1 3.83 20.39 13.69
N GLU A 2 4.31 21.35 14.50
CA GLU A 2 5.60 21.23 15.20
C GLU A 2 5.63 20.03 16.17
N ASN A 3 4.56 19.79 16.92
CA ASN A 3 4.48 18.66 17.85
C ASN A 3 4.54 17.31 17.13
N MET A 4 3.90 17.17 15.98
CA MET A 4 3.94 15.91 15.21
C MET A 4 5.32 15.64 14.61
N LEU A 5 5.98 16.68 14.08
CA LEU A 5 7.36 16.54 13.59
C LEU A 5 8.32 16.23 14.74
N SER A 6 8.09 16.79 15.93
CA SER A 6 8.83 16.45 17.14
C SER A 6 8.63 14.99 17.54
N ASP A 7 7.39 14.48 17.55
CA ASP A 7 7.10 13.09 17.88
C ASP A 7 7.78 12.11 16.92
N ILE A 8 7.83 12.45 15.64
CA ILE A 8 8.55 11.65 14.64
C ILE A 8 10.06 11.72 14.86
N LYS A 9 10.58 12.91 15.14
CA LYS A 9 12.01 13.12 15.38
C LYS A 9 12.50 12.39 16.64
N GLU A 10 11.70 12.38 17.68
CA GLU A 10 12.00 11.73 18.95
C GLU A 10 11.74 10.21 18.93
N GLY A 11 11.19 9.68 17.83
CA GLY A 11 10.90 8.27 17.66
C GLY A 11 9.61 7.79 18.35
N HIS A 12 8.77 8.71 18.82
CA HIS A 12 7.46 8.38 19.37
C HIS A 12 6.50 7.93 18.25
N THR A 13 6.64 8.49 17.06
CA THR A 13 5.97 8.04 15.84
C THR A 13 7.01 7.47 14.87
N LEU A 14 6.80 6.23 14.45
CA LEU A 14 7.76 5.49 13.63
C LEU A 14 7.57 5.80 12.15
N ILE A 15 8.31 6.76 11.62
CA ILE A 15 8.38 7.09 10.20
C ILE A 15 9.82 7.03 9.73
N ALA A 16 10.13 6.17 8.77
CA ALA A 16 11.41 6.13 8.07
C ALA A 16 11.37 7.03 6.83
N THR A 17 12.48 7.68 6.50
CA THR A 17 12.66 8.50 5.29
C THR A 17 13.88 8.10 4.48
N ASP A 18 14.44 6.94 4.78
CA ASP A 18 15.56 6.30 4.09
C ASP A 18 15.47 4.77 4.19
N GLY A 19 16.29 4.10 3.41
CA GLY A 19 16.33 2.64 3.37
C GLY A 19 15.15 2.01 2.65
N GLN A 20 15.00 0.71 2.88
CA GLN A 20 13.97 -0.12 2.26
C GLN A 20 13.30 -1.00 3.30
N ALA A 21 12.03 -1.33 3.09
CA ALA A 21 11.27 -2.25 3.95
C ALA A 21 10.22 -3.02 3.15
N ILE A 22 9.90 -4.23 3.60
CA ILE A 22 8.86 -5.08 3.01
C ILE A 22 7.53 -4.81 3.74
N GLY A 23 6.46 -4.64 2.97
CA GLY A 23 5.11 -4.45 3.50
C GLY A 23 4.91 -3.15 4.28
N LYS A 24 5.74 -2.16 4.05
CA LYS A 24 5.70 -0.85 4.72
C LYS A 24 5.81 0.27 3.69
N VAL A 25 4.94 1.26 3.81
CA VAL A 25 4.84 2.40 2.90
C VAL A 25 4.57 3.67 3.69
N ASN A 26 5.15 4.77 3.27
CA ASN A 26 4.76 6.09 3.74
C ASN A 26 3.56 6.60 2.94
N GLY A 27 2.37 6.53 3.52
CA GLY A 27 1.19 7.24 3.05
C GLY A 27 1.19 8.68 3.52
N LEU A 28 0.25 9.47 3.03
CA LEU A 28 0.09 10.89 3.39
C LEU A 28 -1.36 11.20 3.73
N THR A 29 -1.54 11.90 4.83
CA THR A 29 -2.85 12.37 5.31
C THR A 29 -2.84 13.88 5.50
N VAL A 30 -4.02 14.48 5.55
CA VAL A 30 -4.19 15.89 5.95
C VAL A 30 -4.88 15.93 7.30
N LEU A 31 -4.30 16.67 8.22
CA LEU A 31 -4.88 16.96 9.51
C LEU A 31 -5.39 18.38 9.58
N HIS A 32 -6.55 18.54 10.18
CA HIS A 32 -7.18 19.82 10.43
C HIS A 32 -7.14 20.14 11.92
N ILE A 33 -6.48 21.24 12.29
CA ILE A 33 -6.45 21.75 13.67
C ILE A 33 -6.91 23.20 13.64
N GLY A 34 -8.12 23.45 14.12
CA GLY A 34 -8.76 24.76 13.99
C GLY A 34 -8.92 25.14 12.52
N ASP A 35 -8.43 26.31 12.15
CA ASP A 35 -8.49 26.85 10.78
C ASP A 35 -7.26 26.45 9.94
N THR A 36 -6.37 25.62 10.46
CA THR A 36 -5.13 25.25 9.79
C THR A 36 -5.17 23.79 9.33
N SER A 37 -4.77 23.57 8.08
CA SER A 37 -4.58 22.24 7.50
C SER A 37 -3.11 22.00 7.23
N PHE A 38 -2.63 20.80 7.52
CA PHE A 38 -1.27 20.40 7.21
C PHE A 38 -1.19 18.91 6.89
N GLY A 39 -0.26 18.56 6.00
CA GLY A 39 0.01 17.18 5.63
C GLY A 39 0.97 16.51 6.61
N THR A 40 0.79 15.23 6.78
CA THR A 40 1.68 14.40 7.60
C THR A 40 1.81 12.99 6.99
N PRO A 41 3.01 12.39 7.07
CA PRO A 41 3.16 10.99 6.71
C PRO A 41 2.46 10.10 7.74
N ALA A 42 1.94 8.98 7.23
CA ALA A 42 1.40 7.90 8.03
C ALA A 42 1.99 6.57 7.52
N ARG A 43 2.54 5.77 8.42
CA ARG A 43 3.08 4.47 8.05
C ARG A 43 1.95 3.47 7.84
N ILE A 44 1.86 2.94 6.63
CA ILE A 44 0.91 1.90 6.24
C ILE A 44 1.66 0.59 6.17
N THR A 45 1.11 -0.44 6.80
CA THR A 45 1.70 -1.77 6.82
C THR A 45 0.74 -2.81 6.29
N ALA A 46 1.28 -3.82 5.64
CA ALA A 46 0.55 -4.99 5.20
C ALA A 46 1.30 -6.25 5.60
N THR A 47 0.57 -7.27 6.01
CA THR A 47 1.05 -8.62 6.27
C THR A 47 0.27 -9.60 5.44
N VAL A 48 0.92 -10.68 4.98
CA VAL A 48 0.30 -11.73 4.16
C VAL A 48 0.73 -13.09 4.69
N TYR A 49 -0.20 -14.01 4.79
CA TYR A 49 0.04 -15.38 5.19
C TYR A 49 -0.94 -16.34 4.48
N ALA A 50 -0.63 -17.63 4.49
CA ALA A 50 -1.50 -18.65 3.92
C ALA A 50 -2.80 -18.74 4.74
N GLY A 51 -3.92 -18.61 4.08
CA GLY A 51 -5.25 -18.62 4.67
C GLY A 51 -6.30 -18.16 3.67
N ALA A 52 -7.55 -18.12 4.08
CA ALA A 52 -8.69 -17.83 3.23
C ALA A 52 -9.57 -16.67 3.76
N ASP A 53 -9.05 -15.84 4.65
CA ASP A 53 -9.81 -14.74 5.27
C ASP A 53 -9.94 -13.52 4.35
N GLY A 54 -9.18 -13.49 3.26
CA GLY A 54 -9.12 -12.33 2.36
C GLY A 54 -8.31 -11.17 2.94
N VAL A 55 -8.52 -9.99 2.39
CA VAL A 55 -7.87 -8.76 2.85
C VAL A 55 -8.68 -8.16 3.99
N ILE A 56 -8.08 -8.09 5.17
CA ILE A 56 -8.68 -7.52 6.37
C ILE A 56 -8.19 -6.08 6.51
N ASP A 57 -9.13 -5.16 6.55
CA ASP A 57 -8.91 -3.75 6.87
C ASP A 57 -8.97 -3.57 8.39
N VAL A 58 -7.80 -3.44 9.03
CA VAL A 58 -7.70 -3.31 10.49
C VAL A 58 -8.45 -2.07 10.99
N GLU A 59 -8.43 -0.97 10.26
CA GLU A 59 -9.12 0.27 10.63
C GLU A 59 -10.65 0.07 10.69
N ARG A 60 -11.21 -0.71 9.77
CA ARG A 60 -12.63 -1.07 9.77
C ARG A 60 -12.97 -1.99 10.93
N GLU A 61 -12.20 -3.03 11.16
CA GLU A 61 -12.44 -3.99 12.24
C GLU A 61 -12.32 -3.33 13.62
N ALA A 62 -11.44 -2.33 13.77
CA ALA A 62 -11.31 -1.51 14.96
C ALA A 62 -12.32 -0.35 15.05
N GLU A 63 -13.26 -0.25 14.09
CA GLU A 63 -14.28 0.82 14.02
C GLU A 63 -13.69 2.25 13.89
N LEU A 64 -12.47 2.38 13.37
CA LEU A 64 -11.81 3.66 13.08
C LEU A 64 -11.91 4.06 11.61
N GLY A 65 -12.09 3.08 10.70
CA GLY A 65 -12.27 3.31 9.27
C GLY A 65 -13.72 3.62 8.94
N LYS A 66 -13.96 4.75 8.28
CA LYS A 66 -15.28 5.16 7.79
C LYS A 66 -15.56 4.58 6.40
N ALA A 67 -16.78 4.81 5.90
CA ALA A 67 -17.32 4.18 4.71
C ALA A 67 -16.46 4.37 3.45
N ILE A 68 -15.90 5.56 3.21
CA ILE A 68 -15.11 5.84 2.00
C ILE A 68 -13.73 5.17 2.09
N HIS A 69 -13.13 5.10 3.26
CA HIS A 69 -11.91 4.34 3.49
C HIS A 69 -12.12 2.84 3.21
N SER A 70 -13.17 2.26 3.78
CA SER A 70 -13.53 0.86 3.54
C SER A 70 -13.82 0.55 2.07
N LYS A 71 -14.47 1.47 1.35
CA LYS A 71 -14.66 1.38 -0.10
C LYS A 71 -13.31 1.29 -0.83
N GLY A 72 -12.33 2.11 -0.44
CA GLY A 72 -10.98 2.07 -1.01
C GLY A 72 -10.32 0.71 -0.87
N VAL A 73 -10.41 0.08 0.31
CA VAL A 73 -9.89 -1.28 0.56
C VAL A 73 -10.64 -2.34 -0.27
N MET A 74 -11.94 -2.21 -0.42
CA MET A 74 -12.71 -3.11 -1.30
C MET A 74 -12.29 -2.99 -2.77
N LEU A 75 -12.02 -1.80 -3.26
CA LEU A 75 -11.58 -1.56 -4.63
C LEU A 75 -10.20 -2.16 -4.91
N LEU A 76 -9.25 -2.06 -3.97
CA LEU A 76 -7.94 -2.68 -4.14
C LEU A 76 -8.03 -4.21 -4.16
N THR A 77 -8.94 -4.81 -3.39
CA THR A 77 -9.21 -6.25 -3.45
C THR A 77 -9.75 -6.66 -4.81
N GLY A 78 -10.67 -5.88 -5.38
CA GLY A 78 -11.16 -6.08 -6.74
C GLY A 78 -10.06 -5.99 -7.79
N TYR A 79 -9.13 -5.05 -7.63
CA TYR A 79 -7.95 -4.95 -8.49
C TYR A 79 -7.08 -6.20 -8.45
N LEU A 80 -6.77 -6.72 -7.26
CA LEU A 80 -5.98 -7.94 -7.11
C LEU A 80 -6.63 -9.14 -7.81
N GLY A 81 -7.92 -9.34 -7.59
CA GLY A 81 -8.68 -10.42 -8.22
C GLY A 81 -8.69 -10.31 -9.73
N ASN A 82 -8.99 -9.12 -10.26
CA ASN A 82 -9.02 -8.88 -11.69
C ASN A 82 -7.65 -9.06 -12.35
N LYS A 83 -6.59 -8.60 -11.72
CA LYS A 83 -5.24 -8.65 -12.30
C LYS A 83 -4.58 -10.01 -12.21
N TYR A 84 -4.70 -10.70 -11.08
CA TYR A 84 -3.89 -11.89 -10.80
C TYR A 84 -4.69 -13.19 -10.71
N ALA A 85 -5.99 -13.16 -10.46
CA ALA A 85 -6.78 -14.34 -10.13
C ALA A 85 -7.79 -14.71 -11.22
N GLN A 86 -7.36 -14.72 -12.48
CA GLN A 86 -8.20 -15.14 -13.62
C GLN A 86 -8.22 -16.66 -13.82
N GLN A 87 -7.21 -17.37 -13.34
CA GLN A 87 -7.04 -18.81 -13.58
C GLN A 87 -7.04 -19.64 -12.30
N PHE A 88 -7.07 -19.01 -11.12
CA PHE A 88 -7.15 -19.66 -9.82
C PHE A 88 -7.89 -18.74 -8.84
N SER A 89 -8.38 -19.29 -7.73
CA SER A 89 -9.05 -18.51 -6.71
C SER A 89 -8.06 -17.59 -5.99
N LEU A 90 -8.44 -16.32 -5.81
CA LEU A 90 -7.70 -15.41 -4.94
C LEU A 90 -7.89 -15.87 -3.48
N THR A 91 -6.96 -16.66 -2.99
CA THR A 91 -7.00 -17.28 -1.67
C THR A 91 -5.76 -16.85 -0.89
N LEU A 92 -5.94 -15.90 0.03
CA LEU A 92 -4.89 -15.42 0.92
C LEU A 92 -5.52 -14.89 2.20
N SER A 93 -4.72 -14.75 3.25
CA SER A 93 -5.04 -13.92 4.40
C SER A 93 -4.07 -12.74 4.45
N ALA A 94 -4.59 -11.53 4.53
CA ALA A 94 -3.80 -10.31 4.60
C ALA A 94 -4.43 -9.32 5.57
N ASN A 95 -3.59 -8.53 6.23
CA ASN A 95 -4.04 -7.43 7.08
C ASN A 95 -3.37 -6.14 6.61
N ILE A 96 -4.17 -5.08 6.48
CA ILE A 96 -3.70 -3.73 6.17
C ILE A 96 -4.01 -2.83 7.35
N ALA A 97 -3.01 -2.09 7.84
CA ALA A 97 -3.17 -1.17 8.94
C ALA A 97 -2.48 0.17 8.64
N ILE A 98 -3.06 1.24 9.17
CA ILE A 98 -2.42 2.54 9.27
C ILE A 98 -1.89 2.66 10.69
N GLU A 99 -0.57 2.53 10.85
CA GLU A 99 0.06 2.48 12.16
C GLU A 99 0.00 3.82 12.88
N GLN A 100 -0.06 3.75 14.22
CA GLN A 100 -0.07 4.90 15.11
C GLN A 100 -1.12 5.95 14.74
N SER A 101 -2.25 5.52 14.22
CA SER A 101 -3.45 6.30 13.97
C SER A 101 -4.55 5.87 14.92
N TYR A 102 -4.98 6.77 15.77
CA TYR A 102 -5.93 6.49 16.86
C TYR A 102 -7.24 7.27 16.71
N GLY A 103 -7.35 8.06 15.66
CA GLY A 103 -8.55 8.78 15.27
C GLY A 103 -9.26 8.11 14.10
N TYR A 104 -10.44 8.62 13.77
CA TYR A 104 -11.19 8.15 12.62
C TYR A 104 -10.49 8.50 11.31
N ILE A 105 -10.51 7.56 10.38
CA ILE A 105 -9.98 7.71 9.03
C ILE A 105 -11.15 7.66 8.05
N ASP A 106 -11.20 8.62 7.15
CA ASP A 106 -12.12 8.60 6.02
C ASP A 106 -11.40 9.01 4.74
N GLY A 107 -12.05 8.75 3.58
CA GLY A 107 -11.46 8.96 2.27
C GLY A 107 -10.71 7.73 1.77
N ASP A 108 -10.48 7.72 0.46
CA ASP A 108 -9.85 6.63 -0.28
C ASP A 108 -8.45 6.99 -0.81
N SER A 109 -7.91 8.13 -0.42
CA SER A 109 -6.62 8.65 -0.91
C SER A 109 -5.40 7.82 -0.46
N ALA A 110 -5.59 6.90 0.48
CA ALA A 110 -4.56 5.95 0.92
C ALA A 110 -4.57 4.63 0.11
N SER A 111 -5.56 4.41 -0.76
CA SER A 111 -5.75 3.09 -1.40
C SER A 111 -4.58 2.68 -2.30
N LEU A 112 -3.93 3.62 -3.00
CA LEU A 112 -2.70 3.34 -3.76
C LEU A 112 -1.56 2.88 -2.82
N ALA A 113 -1.34 3.59 -1.73
CA ALA A 113 -0.30 3.25 -0.76
C ALA A 113 -0.56 1.90 -0.08
N GLU A 114 -1.80 1.65 0.31
CA GLU A 114 -2.24 0.37 0.89
C GLU A 114 -2.02 -0.80 -0.08
N LEU A 115 -2.37 -0.62 -1.35
CA LEU A 115 -2.12 -1.63 -2.38
C LEU A 115 -0.63 -1.89 -2.60
N CYS A 116 0.20 -0.86 -2.66
CA CYS A 116 1.65 -1.02 -2.81
C CYS A 116 2.27 -1.76 -1.62
N ALA A 117 1.84 -1.45 -0.39
CA ALA A 117 2.26 -2.19 0.80
C ALA A 117 1.87 -3.67 0.73
N LEU A 118 0.64 -3.96 0.28
CA LEU A 118 0.14 -5.32 0.12
C LEU A 118 0.91 -6.10 -0.95
N ILE A 119 1.17 -5.51 -2.11
CA ILE A 119 1.97 -6.14 -3.17
C ILE A 119 3.40 -6.39 -2.70
N SER A 120 4.01 -5.47 -1.94
CA SER A 120 5.31 -5.70 -1.31
C SER A 120 5.28 -6.89 -0.35
N ALA A 121 4.27 -7.01 0.49
CA ALA A 121 4.10 -8.13 1.39
C ALA A 121 3.90 -9.46 0.64
N ILE A 122 3.10 -9.48 -0.43
CA ILE A 122 2.88 -10.65 -1.27
C ILE A 122 4.18 -11.11 -1.93
N THR A 123 4.93 -10.19 -2.53
CA THR A 123 6.12 -10.48 -3.33
C THR A 123 7.41 -10.61 -2.52
N SER A 124 7.42 -10.12 -1.28
CA SER A 124 8.63 -9.90 -0.48
C SER A 124 9.64 -8.94 -1.13
N LEU A 125 9.21 -8.10 -2.03
CA LEU A 125 10.02 -7.07 -2.64
C LEU A 125 10.00 -5.80 -1.78
N PRO A 126 11.16 -5.27 -1.40
CA PRO A 126 11.23 -4.10 -0.53
C PRO A 126 10.80 -2.82 -1.25
N ILE A 127 10.25 -1.90 -0.49
CA ILE A 127 9.83 -0.57 -0.92
C ILE A 127 10.79 0.48 -0.35
N SER A 128 11.19 1.44 -1.17
CA SER A 128 11.94 2.61 -0.73
C SER A 128 11.16 3.39 0.32
N GLN A 129 11.75 3.60 1.48
CA GLN A 129 11.18 4.43 2.54
C GLN A 129 11.47 5.93 2.35
N SER A 130 12.26 6.28 1.35
CA SER A 130 12.53 7.67 0.97
C SER A 130 11.37 8.32 0.21
N ILE A 131 10.40 7.52 -0.23
CA ILE A 131 9.29 7.98 -1.06
C ILE A 131 7.99 7.79 -0.30
N ALA A 132 7.21 8.88 -0.17
CA ALA A 132 5.82 8.83 0.27
C ALA A 132 4.90 8.88 -0.94
N LEU A 133 3.67 8.39 -0.79
CA LEU A 133 2.72 8.43 -1.89
C LEU A 133 1.29 8.68 -1.43
N THR A 134 0.52 9.24 -2.32
CA THR A 134 -0.91 9.45 -2.18
C THR A 134 -1.61 9.21 -3.53
N GLY A 135 -2.77 8.65 -3.49
CA GLY A 135 -3.58 8.38 -4.68
C GLY A 135 -4.76 7.48 -4.34
N SER A 136 -5.86 7.68 -5.05
CA SER A 136 -7.00 6.78 -5.07
C SER A 136 -6.91 5.88 -6.29
N ILE A 137 -7.26 4.62 -6.17
CA ILE A 137 -7.26 3.67 -7.29
C ILE A 137 -8.66 3.18 -7.62
N ASN A 138 -8.86 2.82 -8.88
CA ASN A 138 -10.01 2.03 -9.32
C ASN A 138 -9.64 0.54 -9.48
N GLN A 139 -10.60 -0.30 -9.83
CA GLN A 139 -10.40 -1.75 -9.95
C GLN A 139 -9.51 -2.16 -11.12
N HIS A 140 -9.25 -1.25 -12.05
CA HIS A 140 -8.37 -1.47 -13.21
C HIS A 140 -6.94 -0.94 -12.99
N GLY A 141 -6.68 -0.34 -11.84
CA GLY A 141 -5.35 0.17 -11.48
C GLY A 141 -5.03 1.57 -11.98
N ASP A 142 -6.04 2.33 -12.39
CA ASP A 142 -5.87 3.75 -12.69
C ASP A 142 -5.75 4.53 -11.39
N VAL A 143 -4.83 5.47 -11.35
CA VAL A 143 -4.61 6.36 -10.21
C VAL A 143 -5.43 7.63 -10.40
N GLN A 144 -6.29 7.90 -9.43
CA GLN A 144 -7.26 8.98 -9.44
C GLN A 144 -6.81 10.14 -8.54
N ALA A 145 -7.26 11.35 -8.87
CA ALA A 145 -6.96 12.56 -8.12
C ALA A 145 -7.45 12.50 -6.66
N ILE A 146 -6.70 13.14 -5.79
CA ILE A 146 -6.99 13.24 -4.35
C ILE A 146 -7.03 14.70 -3.90
N GLY A 147 -7.55 14.93 -2.72
CA GLY A 147 -7.52 16.24 -2.07
C GLY A 147 -6.26 16.48 -1.24
N GLY A 148 -5.92 17.76 -1.06
CA GLY A 148 -4.83 18.16 -0.17
C GLY A 148 -3.44 17.81 -0.69
N VAL A 149 -3.23 17.77 -2.00
CA VAL A 149 -1.94 17.38 -2.60
C VAL A 149 -0.80 18.28 -2.15
N ASN A 150 -1.03 19.59 -2.06
CA ASN A 150 0.01 20.55 -1.66
C ASN A 150 0.40 20.37 -0.19
N GLU A 151 -0.56 20.27 0.70
CA GLU A 151 -0.35 20.04 2.13
C GLU A 151 0.38 18.72 2.38
N LYS A 152 0.05 17.68 1.63
CA LYS A 152 0.69 16.36 1.70
C LYS A 152 2.16 16.42 1.28
N ILE A 153 2.47 17.07 0.17
CA ILE A 153 3.85 17.28 -0.29
C ILE A 153 4.65 18.09 0.72
N GLU A 154 4.10 19.20 1.19
CA GLU A 154 4.75 20.07 2.17
C GLU A 154 5.06 19.34 3.48
N GLY A 155 4.12 18.53 3.97
CA GLY A 155 4.29 17.77 5.21
C GLY A 155 5.46 16.78 5.13
N PHE A 156 5.56 16.03 4.05
CA PHE A 156 6.66 15.09 3.85
C PHE A 156 7.99 15.80 3.58
N PHE A 157 7.97 16.86 2.79
CA PHE A 157 9.16 17.68 2.53
C PHE A 157 9.75 18.25 3.83
N LYS A 158 8.92 18.80 4.71
CA LYS A 158 9.38 19.33 6.01
C LYS A 158 10.07 18.27 6.86
N LEU A 159 9.52 17.07 6.91
CA LEU A 159 10.15 15.95 7.61
C LEU A 159 11.50 15.57 7.00
N CYS A 160 11.57 15.43 5.68
CA CYS A 160 12.81 15.10 4.98
C CYS A 160 13.87 16.19 5.15
N LYS A 161 13.47 17.45 5.06
CA LYS A 161 14.36 18.59 5.31
C LYS A 161 14.93 18.58 6.72
N MET A 162 14.09 18.32 7.72
CA MET A 162 14.54 18.25 9.12
C MET A 162 15.58 17.15 9.36
N ARG A 163 15.49 16.04 8.64
CA ARG A 163 16.44 14.92 8.70
C ARG A 163 17.64 15.07 7.77
N GLY A 164 17.60 16.00 6.83
CA GLY A 164 18.58 16.23 5.79
C GLY A 164 18.15 15.64 4.44
N LEU A 165 18.06 16.49 3.43
CA LEU A 165 17.73 16.08 2.07
C LEU A 165 18.92 15.34 1.44
N THR A 166 18.63 14.17 0.84
CA THR A 166 19.64 13.29 0.22
C THR A 166 19.56 13.29 -1.31
N GLY A 167 18.49 13.83 -1.88
CA GLY A 167 18.18 13.71 -3.31
C GLY A 167 17.36 12.47 -3.69
N GLU A 168 17.20 11.53 -2.77
CA GLU A 168 16.39 10.32 -3.00
C GLU A 168 14.95 10.47 -2.50
N GLN A 169 14.69 11.40 -1.59
CA GLN A 169 13.35 11.62 -1.05
C GLN A 169 12.43 12.24 -2.09
N GLY A 170 11.17 11.87 -2.01
CA GLY A 170 10.15 12.41 -2.89
C GLY A 170 8.74 11.96 -2.54
N VAL A 171 7.81 12.45 -3.32
CA VAL A 171 6.38 12.13 -3.20
C VAL A 171 5.85 11.69 -4.55
N ILE A 172 5.14 10.56 -4.57
CA ILE A 172 4.35 10.11 -5.71
C ILE A 172 2.93 10.67 -5.56
N ILE A 173 2.47 11.35 -6.61
CA ILE A 173 1.12 11.92 -6.70
C ILE A 173 0.39 11.42 -7.94
N PRO A 174 -0.95 11.46 -7.97
CA PRO A 174 -1.69 11.25 -9.20
C PRO A 174 -1.33 12.32 -10.25
N LYS A 175 -1.12 11.90 -11.49
CA LYS A 175 -0.83 12.83 -12.60
C LYS A 175 -1.93 13.88 -12.77
N SER A 176 -3.19 13.50 -12.54
CA SER A 176 -4.33 14.40 -12.58
C SER A 176 -4.26 15.54 -11.55
N ASN A 177 -3.45 15.41 -10.51
CA ASN A 177 -3.22 16.47 -9.52
C ASN A 177 -2.11 17.46 -9.91
N GLN A 178 -1.40 17.27 -11.02
CA GLN A 178 -0.35 18.21 -11.44
C GLN A 178 -0.90 19.63 -11.62
N VAL A 179 -2.11 19.77 -12.14
CA VAL A 179 -2.77 21.08 -12.33
C VAL A 179 -3.11 21.78 -11.02
N ASN A 180 -3.11 21.08 -9.91
CA ASN A 180 -3.42 21.61 -8.59
C ASN A 180 -2.18 22.05 -7.81
N LEU A 181 -0.98 21.81 -8.32
CA LEU A 181 0.25 22.09 -7.59
C LEU A 181 0.47 23.59 -7.42
N VAL A 182 0.55 24.01 -6.16
CA VAL A 182 0.92 25.36 -5.72
C VAL A 182 1.88 25.16 -4.54
N LEU A 183 3.16 25.05 -4.86
CA LEU A 183 4.22 24.77 -3.88
C LEU A 183 5.02 26.03 -3.60
N ASP A 184 5.54 26.16 -2.37
CA ASP A 184 6.38 27.28 -2.03
C ASP A 184 7.75 27.22 -2.74
N ASP A 185 8.47 28.34 -2.74
CA ASP A 185 9.74 28.48 -3.44
C ASP A 185 10.81 27.55 -2.88
N GLU A 186 10.75 27.21 -1.62
CA GLU A 186 11.73 26.31 -1.00
C GLU A 186 11.63 24.91 -1.58
N ILE A 187 10.41 24.39 -1.75
CA ILE A 187 10.17 23.06 -2.35
C ILE A 187 10.55 23.10 -3.83
N LEU A 188 10.13 24.13 -4.56
CA LEU A 188 10.48 24.29 -5.97
C LEU A 188 11.98 24.32 -6.20
N ASN A 189 12.71 25.08 -5.38
CA ASN A 189 14.17 25.14 -5.45
C ASN A 189 14.82 23.79 -5.13
N ALA A 190 14.31 23.06 -4.13
CA ALA A 190 14.84 21.74 -3.78
C ALA A 190 14.62 20.73 -4.92
N VAL A 191 13.47 20.77 -5.59
CA VAL A 191 13.18 19.94 -6.76
C VAL A 191 14.07 20.31 -7.93
N GLU A 192 14.23 21.59 -8.22
CA GLU A 192 15.09 22.08 -9.31
C GLU A 192 16.56 21.68 -9.11
N GLN A 193 17.03 21.70 -7.86
CA GLN A 193 18.38 21.29 -7.49
C GLN A 193 18.58 19.77 -7.38
N GLY A 194 17.53 18.96 -7.63
CA GLY A 194 17.59 17.51 -7.51
C GLY A 194 17.72 16.99 -6.08
N LYS A 195 17.34 17.77 -5.08
CA LYS A 195 17.40 17.41 -3.67
C LYS A 195 16.11 16.77 -3.13
N PHE A 196 15.02 16.95 -3.84
CA PHE A 196 13.72 16.40 -3.56
C PHE A 196 12.98 16.11 -4.87
N ASN A 197 12.08 15.13 -4.89
CA ASN A 197 11.45 14.70 -6.14
C ASN A 197 9.92 14.67 -5.99
N ILE A 198 9.23 15.00 -7.08
CA ILE A 198 7.79 14.84 -7.20
C ILE A 198 7.55 13.99 -8.45
N TYR A 199 6.92 12.84 -8.25
CA TYR A 199 6.62 11.89 -9.30
C TYR A 199 5.14 11.86 -9.57
N ALA A 200 4.73 12.05 -10.81
CA ALA A 200 3.33 11.96 -11.23
C ALA A 200 3.08 10.62 -11.91
N VAL A 201 2.09 9.87 -11.44
CA VAL A 201 1.75 8.54 -11.95
C VAL A 201 0.30 8.46 -12.39
N GLU A 202 0.04 7.61 -13.39
CA GLU A 202 -1.29 7.33 -13.92
C GLU A 202 -1.78 5.93 -13.52
N THR A 203 -0.86 5.01 -13.22
CA THR A 203 -1.16 3.61 -12.94
C THR A 203 -0.43 3.09 -11.71
N VAL A 204 -0.97 2.03 -11.12
CA VAL A 204 -0.33 1.30 -10.02
C VAL A 204 1.05 0.80 -10.44
N ASP A 205 1.19 0.27 -11.65
CA ASP A 205 2.47 -0.25 -12.13
C ASP A 205 3.57 0.81 -12.17
N GLN A 206 3.24 2.04 -12.56
CA GLN A 206 4.19 3.16 -12.52
C GLN A 206 4.65 3.49 -11.10
N ALA A 207 3.74 3.43 -10.12
CA ALA A 207 4.10 3.63 -8.72
C ALA A 207 5.01 2.50 -8.20
N LEU A 208 4.74 1.25 -8.55
CA LEU A 208 5.57 0.10 -8.17
C LEU A 208 6.99 0.20 -8.74
N ASN A 209 7.14 0.61 -10.00
CA ASN A 209 8.45 0.84 -10.62
C ASN A 209 9.30 1.83 -9.81
N LEU A 210 8.70 2.93 -9.37
CA LEU A 210 9.38 3.96 -8.58
C LEU A 210 9.72 3.49 -7.17
N LEU A 211 8.82 2.77 -6.53
CA LEU A 211 8.96 2.32 -5.14
C LEU A 211 9.94 1.16 -4.97
N MET A 212 9.97 0.24 -5.93
CA MET A 212 10.71 -1.01 -5.84
C MET A 212 11.99 -1.04 -6.68
N ASP A 213 12.15 -0.08 -7.59
CA ASP A 213 13.24 -0.05 -8.57
C ASP A 213 13.34 -1.36 -9.39
N ILE A 214 12.17 -1.93 -9.69
CA ILE A 214 11.99 -3.14 -10.49
C ILE A 214 10.83 -2.89 -11.43
N GLU A 215 10.94 -3.37 -12.68
CA GLU A 215 9.86 -3.33 -13.66
C GLU A 215 8.60 -4.02 -13.10
N ALA A 216 7.47 -3.33 -13.15
CA ALA A 216 6.19 -3.94 -12.79
C ALA A 216 5.85 -5.12 -13.70
N GLY A 217 6.14 -4.98 -14.98
CA GLY A 217 5.94 -5.99 -16.02
C GLY A 217 4.59 -5.85 -16.72
N GLU A 218 4.63 -5.98 -18.03
CA GLU A 218 3.45 -6.04 -18.89
C GLU A 218 3.23 -7.47 -19.35
N LEU A 219 1.97 -7.81 -19.68
CA LEU A 219 1.66 -9.10 -20.30
C LEU A 219 2.28 -9.18 -21.70
N ILE A 220 3.05 -10.23 -21.93
CA ILE A 220 3.60 -10.61 -23.23
C ILE A 220 3.09 -12.01 -23.52
N ASP A 221 2.28 -12.17 -24.56
CA ASP A 221 1.61 -13.44 -24.88
C ASP A 221 0.85 -14.02 -23.65
N ASP A 222 0.10 -13.18 -22.95
CA ASP A 222 -0.66 -13.50 -21.75
C ASP A 222 0.17 -13.96 -20.53
N VAL A 223 1.47 -13.67 -20.52
CA VAL A 223 2.39 -14.01 -19.42
C VAL A 223 3.16 -12.79 -18.97
N TYR A 224 3.25 -12.60 -17.66
CA TYR A 224 4.17 -11.60 -17.06
C TYR A 224 5.61 -12.13 -17.05
N PRO A 225 6.61 -11.27 -17.30
CA PRO A 225 8.01 -11.64 -17.08
C PRO A 225 8.23 -12.15 -15.66
N GLU A 226 8.89 -13.28 -15.49
CA GLU A 226 9.08 -13.93 -14.18
C GLU A 226 9.78 -13.04 -13.13
N SER A 227 10.70 -12.20 -13.56
CA SER A 227 11.45 -11.28 -12.70
C SER A 227 10.73 -9.95 -12.43
N SER A 228 9.59 -9.71 -13.05
CA SER A 228 8.78 -8.51 -12.83
C SER A 228 8.00 -8.60 -11.52
N VAL A 229 7.59 -7.44 -10.97
CA VAL A 229 6.73 -7.39 -9.79
C VAL A 229 5.45 -8.19 -10.00
N ASN A 230 4.78 -7.99 -11.15
CA ASN A 230 3.53 -8.69 -11.46
C ASN A 230 3.73 -10.20 -11.65
N GLY A 231 4.85 -10.62 -12.25
CA GLY A 231 5.21 -12.04 -12.38
C GLY A 231 5.43 -12.71 -11.04
N ILE A 232 6.18 -12.05 -10.15
CA ILE A 232 6.43 -12.55 -8.79
C ILE A 232 5.14 -12.58 -7.97
N ALA A 233 4.31 -11.54 -8.05
CA ALA A 233 3.02 -11.47 -7.35
C ALA A 233 2.09 -12.61 -7.79
N LEU A 234 1.95 -12.84 -9.09
CA LEU A 234 1.12 -13.91 -9.64
C LEU A 234 1.59 -15.29 -9.15
N ALA A 235 2.89 -15.56 -9.23
CA ALA A 235 3.47 -16.83 -8.78
C ALA A 235 3.25 -17.06 -7.28
N ARG A 236 3.43 -16.03 -6.47
CA ARG A 236 3.24 -16.13 -5.01
C ARG A 236 1.77 -16.35 -4.62
N LEU A 237 0.85 -15.64 -5.27
CA LEU A 237 -0.58 -15.81 -5.01
C LEU A 237 -1.07 -17.21 -5.41
N LYS A 238 -0.54 -17.76 -6.50
CA LYS A 238 -0.83 -19.13 -6.89
C LYS A 238 -0.28 -20.15 -5.89
N GLU A 239 0.94 -19.95 -5.41
CA GLU A 239 1.54 -20.81 -4.39
C GLU A 239 0.71 -20.80 -3.09
N ILE A 240 0.26 -19.63 -2.63
CA ILE A 240 -0.61 -19.52 -1.44
C ILE A 240 -1.93 -20.27 -1.67
N ALA A 241 -2.55 -20.12 -2.83
CA ALA A 241 -3.78 -20.82 -3.16
C ALA A 241 -3.60 -22.35 -3.15
N ASP A 242 -2.48 -22.82 -3.67
CA ASP A 242 -2.15 -24.26 -3.68
C ASP A 242 -1.95 -24.81 -2.26
N ILE A 243 -1.29 -24.06 -1.38
CA ILE A 243 -1.12 -24.45 0.05
C ILE A 243 -2.49 -24.60 0.72
N VAL A 244 -3.35 -23.57 0.62
CA VAL A 244 -4.67 -23.58 1.26
C VAL A 244 -5.57 -24.69 0.71
N ASN A 245 -5.53 -24.97 -0.58
CA ASN A 245 -6.30 -26.04 -1.19
C ASN A 245 -5.79 -27.43 -0.77
N GLY A 246 -4.48 -27.62 -0.62
CA GLY A 246 -3.88 -28.84 -0.11
C GLY A 246 -4.32 -29.15 1.32
N ASP A 247 -4.28 -28.16 2.21
CA ASP A 247 -4.75 -28.29 3.59
C ASP A 247 -6.23 -28.70 3.66
N ASN A 248 -7.08 -28.14 2.79
CA ASN A 248 -8.51 -28.50 2.73
C ASN A 248 -8.76 -29.93 2.23
N GLU A 249 -7.94 -30.45 1.35
CA GLU A 249 -8.04 -31.84 0.86
C GLU A 249 -7.64 -32.83 1.95
N ASP A 250 -6.58 -32.55 2.70
CA ASP A 250 -6.12 -33.38 3.82
C ASP A 250 -7.18 -33.43 4.95
N ASP A 251 -7.79 -32.32 5.31
CA ASP A 251 -8.86 -32.25 6.30
C ASP A 251 -10.10 -33.04 5.87
N ALA A 252 -10.48 -32.99 4.60
CA ALA A 252 -11.63 -33.73 4.05
C ALA A 252 -11.39 -35.24 4.03
N ASP A 253 -10.17 -35.68 3.73
CA ASP A 253 -9.81 -37.11 3.76
C ASP A 253 -9.79 -37.64 5.20
N ASP A 254 -9.32 -36.88 6.19
CA ASP A 254 -9.33 -37.24 7.59
C ASP A 254 -10.78 -37.35 8.15
N GLU A 255 -11.69 -36.46 7.75
CA GLU A 255 -13.11 -36.54 8.12
C GLU A 255 -13.77 -37.81 7.54
N LEU A 256 -13.52 -38.12 6.28
CA LEU A 256 -14.04 -39.33 5.63
C LEU A 256 -13.50 -40.64 6.22
N GLU A 257 -12.24 -40.65 6.66
CA GLU A 257 -11.68 -41.79 7.37
C GLU A 257 -12.29 -41.99 8.79
N ASN A 258 -12.55 -40.88 9.48
CA ASN A 258 -13.18 -40.93 10.80
C ASN A 258 -14.65 -41.40 10.73
N GLU A 259 -15.41 -40.93 9.74
CA GLU A 259 -16.79 -41.42 9.52
C GLU A 259 -16.82 -42.93 9.22
N LYS A 260 -15.92 -43.44 8.39
CA LYS A 260 -15.82 -44.88 8.09
C LYS A 260 -15.45 -45.72 9.31
N ARG A 261 -14.60 -45.19 10.20
CA ARG A 261 -14.24 -45.86 11.46
C ARG A 261 -15.36 -45.89 12.51
N GLU A 262 -16.29 -44.92 12.46
CA GLU A 262 -17.47 -44.91 13.31
C GLU A 262 -18.56 -45.86 12.80
N ASP A 263 -18.73 -45.98 11.49
CA ASP A 263 -19.68 -46.92 10.87
C ASP A 263 -19.26 -48.39 11.04
N GLU A 264 -17.96 -48.68 11.10
CA GLU A 264 -17.45 -50.05 11.38
C GLU A 264 -17.60 -50.48 12.85
N LYS A 265 -17.90 -49.56 13.78
CA LYS A 265 -18.07 -49.85 15.21
C LYS A 265 -19.49 -50.02 15.67
N ASN A 266 -20.50 -49.80 14.79
CA ASN A 266 -21.95 -50.00 15.02
C ASN A 266 -22.45 -51.23 14.28
#